data_85b32ec0954a7628774face3988ddd29
#
_entry.id   85b32ec0954a7628774face3988ddd29
#
_cell.length_a   1.000
_cell.length_b   1.000
_cell.length_c   1.000
_cell.angle_alpha   90.00
_cell.angle_beta   90.00
_cell.angle_gamma   90.00
#
_symmetry.space_group_name_H-M   'P 1'
#
loop_
_entity.id
_entity.type
_entity.pdbx_description
1 polymer ?
#
loop_
_entity_poly.entity_id
_entity_poly.type
_entity_poly.pdbx_seq_one_letter_code
_entity_poly.pdbx_strand_id
1 'polypeptide(L)'
;MKYKLIKEVDPALSPIQQILLNRGIKLSDMYHYLNTTDADILDAEMLGSESIKAAAAALITAVNNNLETLVLVDCDCDGYTSSAILINYLYDLFPSFVTNHLKYYLHEDKTHGLSDCMDYIENNDFKLIIIPDAASNDYEYHKILKEEGRTIIILDHHEAPTVSQDAIVLNNQLSDYPNKQLSGAGVVWQFCRYLDKIRGGHEADEYIDLAALGNCGDMMSLRSIETKHIITKGFRNENIKNPFIYGMAEKNSYSLGNKITPIGAAFYIVPFVNSMVRSGTLEEKEILFKSMLKNEAFKMILSNKRGHKLGEEEKLVEQALRTAVNVKSRQTREQDKGMALVEEQIEQNNMMQHKVLIFLLEPGQIDPNIAGLIANKIMAKYQRPVLMLTKCEVLNPNTQLLSMPPKPVYDTYYRGSARGYSKSGIENFKDICQNTGLVEYAEGHQNAFGISIKKEYIDKFIELTDEALKDLQSEPLYYVDYIFKGVDVTPETILDIANLNDIWGQDMDESLVCVENLKVTKDNLTLMSPDKKPTLKITLPNKISFIKFGSSQEEYEKLLSDGYIELNIIGKCNANEWMGNITPQILIEDYEVIGQSKYNF
;
A
#
# COMPACT_ATOMS: atom_id res chain seq x y z
N MET A 1 -14.12 26.16 -6.17
CA MET A 1 -12.93 25.28 -6.14
C MET A 1 -11.74 26.05 -5.58
N LYS A 2 -11.03 25.52 -4.56
CA LYS A 2 -9.85 26.17 -3.97
C LYS A 2 -8.59 25.41 -4.33
N TYR A 3 -7.57 26.11 -4.83
CA TYR A 3 -6.29 25.49 -5.16
C TYR A 3 -5.13 26.44 -4.88
N LYS A 4 -3.95 25.86 -4.69
CA LYS A 4 -2.69 26.56 -4.43
C LYS A 4 -1.54 25.82 -5.12
N LEU A 5 -0.60 26.56 -5.68
CA LEU A 5 0.65 25.99 -6.15
C LEU A 5 1.44 25.35 -5.00
N ILE A 6 2.01 24.18 -5.22
CA ILE A 6 2.94 23.54 -4.27
C ILE A 6 4.16 24.44 -4.06
N LYS A 7 4.71 24.99 -5.16
CA LYS A 7 5.77 26.00 -5.19
C LYS A 7 5.48 27.00 -6.31
N GLU A 8 6.01 28.19 -6.22
CA GLU A 8 5.99 29.14 -7.32
C GLU A 8 6.64 28.51 -8.56
N VAL A 9 6.03 28.74 -9.74
CA VAL A 9 6.54 28.20 -11.00
C VAL A 9 7.73 29.05 -11.44
N ASP A 10 8.88 28.38 -11.64
CA ASP A 10 10.05 29.01 -12.26
C ASP A 10 9.88 28.97 -13.78
N PRO A 11 9.78 30.15 -14.45
CA PRO A 11 9.59 30.21 -15.91
C PRO A 11 10.78 29.62 -16.71
N ALA A 12 11.93 29.41 -16.10
CA ALA A 12 13.07 28.78 -16.73
C ALA A 12 12.97 27.25 -16.76
N LEU A 13 12.04 26.65 -16.01
CA LEU A 13 11.87 25.21 -15.93
C LEU A 13 10.72 24.73 -16.83
N SER A 14 10.91 23.55 -17.42
CA SER A 14 9.79 22.84 -18.05
C SER A 14 8.78 22.35 -16.98
N PRO A 15 7.50 22.09 -17.34
CA PRO A 15 6.52 21.54 -16.42
C PRO A 15 7.01 20.25 -15.71
N ILE A 16 7.69 19.34 -16.42
CA ILE A 16 8.27 18.12 -15.85
C ILE A 16 9.30 18.46 -14.76
N GLN A 17 10.21 19.40 -15.05
CA GLN A 17 11.23 19.81 -14.07
C GLN A 17 10.59 20.44 -12.83
N GLN A 18 9.58 21.27 -13.02
CA GLN A 18 8.85 21.88 -11.91
C GLN A 18 8.15 20.80 -11.05
N ILE A 19 7.48 19.83 -11.67
CA ILE A 19 6.80 18.73 -10.99
C ILE A 19 7.79 17.90 -10.17
N LEU A 20 8.92 17.48 -10.74
CA LEU A 20 9.95 16.71 -10.05
C LEU A 20 10.59 17.51 -8.91
N LEU A 21 10.80 18.82 -9.09
CA LEU A 21 11.29 19.71 -8.03
C LEU A 21 10.29 19.81 -6.87
N ASN A 22 8.99 19.82 -7.16
CA ASN A 22 7.93 19.79 -6.15
C ASN A 22 7.96 18.49 -5.34
N ARG A 23 8.39 17.38 -5.94
CA ARG A 23 8.58 16.08 -5.27
C ARG A 23 9.92 15.96 -4.55
N GLY A 24 10.72 17.02 -4.53
CA GLY A 24 12.02 17.06 -3.83
C GLY A 24 13.20 16.50 -4.63
N ILE A 25 13.01 16.17 -5.91
CA ILE A 25 14.12 15.76 -6.78
C ILE A 25 14.88 17.00 -7.24
N LYS A 26 16.17 17.08 -6.94
CA LYS A 26 17.00 18.22 -7.32
C LYS A 26 17.24 18.25 -8.85
N LEU A 27 17.39 19.44 -9.41
CA LEU A 27 17.63 19.60 -10.85
C LEU A 27 18.84 18.81 -11.35
N SER A 28 19.91 18.76 -10.55
CA SER A 28 21.12 17.96 -10.85
C SER A 28 20.86 16.48 -10.99
N ASP A 29 19.85 15.97 -10.28
CA ASP A 29 19.62 14.54 -10.11
C ASP A 29 18.49 14.02 -11.01
N MET A 30 17.72 14.93 -11.63
CA MET A 30 16.50 14.59 -12.41
C MET A 30 16.79 13.63 -13.56
N TYR A 31 17.85 13.86 -14.33
CA TYR A 31 18.22 12.98 -15.43
C TYR A 31 18.52 11.56 -14.92
N HIS A 32 19.32 11.44 -13.86
CA HIS A 32 19.65 10.17 -13.25
C HIS A 32 18.39 9.51 -12.65
N TYR A 33 17.57 10.28 -11.93
CA TYR A 33 16.32 9.78 -11.35
C TYR A 33 15.37 9.20 -12.41
N LEU A 34 15.26 9.83 -13.58
CA LEU A 34 14.42 9.33 -14.68
C LEU A 34 15.05 8.13 -15.41
N ASN A 35 16.37 8.00 -15.41
CA ASN A 35 17.12 7.01 -16.19
C ASN A 35 17.96 6.08 -15.29
N THR A 36 17.33 5.47 -14.29
CA THR A 36 18.00 4.53 -13.39
C THR A 36 18.41 3.24 -14.12
N THR A 37 19.50 2.64 -13.65
CA THR A 37 20.12 1.45 -14.20
C THR A 37 20.47 0.45 -13.11
N ASP A 38 20.91 -0.76 -13.46
CA ASP A 38 21.33 -1.78 -12.50
C ASP A 38 22.55 -1.34 -11.64
N ALA A 39 23.30 -0.32 -12.08
CA ALA A 39 24.36 0.28 -11.29
C ALA A 39 23.84 1.06 -10.06
N ASP A 40 22.54 1.36 -10.02
CA ASP A 40 21.89 2.04 -8.90
C ASP A 40 21.48 1.08 -7.78
N ILE A 41 21.58 -0.22 -8.01
CA ILE A 41 21.36 -1.24 -6.99
C ILE A 41 22.62 -1.34 -6.13
N LEU A 42 22.47 -1.10 -4.85
CA LEU A 42 23.56 -1.08 -3.90
C LEU A 42 24.19 -2.47 -3.68
N ASP A 43 25.43 -2.50 -3.19
CA ASP A 43 26.07 -3.77 -2.83
C ASP A 43 25.41 -4.33 -1.56
N ALA A 44 24.95 -5.55 -1.62
CA ALA A 44 24.30 -6.25 -0.51
C ALA A 44 25.20 -6.36 0.74
N GLU A 45 26.54 -6.35 0.60
CA GLU A 45 27.45 -6.37 1.75
C GLU A 45 27.31 -5.13 2.65
N MET A 46 26.73 -4.04 2.17
CA MET A 46 26.44 -2.85 2.96
C MET A 46 25.33 -3.09 4.01
N LEU A 47 24.54 -4.17 3.89
CA LEU A 47 23.60 -4.60 4.94
C LEU A 47 24.30 -5.07 6.23
N GLY A 48 25.63 -5.23 6.18
CA GLY A 48 26.47 -5.66 7.27
C GLY A 48 27.39 -6.81 6.81
N SER A 49 28.64 -6.49 6.47
CA SER A 49 29.57 -7.46 5.86
C SER A 49 29.75 -8.73 6.69
N GLU A 50 29.83 -8.63 8.01
CA GLU A 50 29.99 -9.82 8.87
C GLU A 50 28.67 -10.58 9.03
N SER A 51 27.55 -9.87 9.20
CA SER A 51 26.23 -10.49 9.35
C SER A 51 25.81 -11.23 8.09
N ILE A 52 26.04 -10.65 6.89
CA ILE A 52 25.63 -11.30 5.63
C ILE A 52 26.48 -12.55 5.34
N LYS A 53 27.77 -12.52 5.69
CA LYS A 53 28.65 -13.71 5.61
C LYS A 53 28.22 -14.80 6.59
N ALA A 54 27.87 -14.40 7.83
CA ALA A 54 27.40 -15.34 8.85
C ALA A 54 26.05 -15.97 8.42
N ALA A 55 25.10 -15.18 7.91
CA ALA A 55 23.82 -15.68 7.39
C ALA A 55 24.03 -16.66 6.22
N ALA A 56 24.88 -16.32 5.26
CA ALA A 56 25.22 -17.20 4.14
C ALA A 56 25.88 -18.49 4.62
N ALA A 57 26.83 -18.42 5.55
CA ALA A 57 27.50 -19.60 6.12
C ALA A 57 26.53 -20.51 6.87
N ALA A 58 25.63 -19.94 7.68
CA ALA A 58 24.60 -20.69 8.39
C ALA A 58 23.64 -21.40 7.43
N LEU A 59 23.16 -20.71 6.40
CA LEU A 59 22.30 -21.28 5.37
C LEU A 59 23.00 -22.42 4.59
N ILE A 60 24.22 -22.19 4.12
CA ILE A 60 25.01 -23.20 3.39
C ILE A 60 25.27 -24.41 4.28
N THR A 61 25.53 -24.20 5.58
CA THR A 61 25.70 -25.29 6.56
C THR A 61 24.43 -26.10 6.70
N ALA A 62 23.27 -25.46 6.77
CA ALA A 62 21.97 -26.14 6.84
C ALA A 62 21.72 -26.96 5.58
N VAL A 63 21.95 -26.41 4.40
CA VAL A 63 21.81 -27.12 3.12
C VAL A 63 22.74 -28.34 3.04
N ASN A 64 24.04 -28.17 3.33
CA ASN A 64 25.03 -29.24 3.23
C ASN A 64 24.81 -30.39 4.21
N ASN A 65 24.20 -30.11 5.37
CA ASN A 65 23.93 -31.10 6.41
C ASN A 65 22.47 -31.54 6.45
N ASN A 66 21.62 -31.10 5.51
CA ASN A 66 20.19 -31.38 5.48
C ASN A 66 19.49 -31.08 6.81
N LEU A 67 19.78 -29.91 7.39
CA LEU A 67 19.18 -29.50 8.67
C LEU A 67 17.73 -29.06 8.47
N GLU A 68 16.82 -29.52 9.34
CA GLU A 68 15.43 -29.06 9.35
C GLU A 68 15.40 -27.54 9.52
N THR A 69 14.80 -26.88 8.54
CA THR A 69 14.79 -25.42 8.42
C THR A 69 13.35 -24.90 8.35
N LEU A 70 13.07 -23.84 9.09
CA LEU A 70 11.80 -23.14 9.08
C LEU A 70 11.96 -21.76 8.43
N VAL A 71 11.04 -21.40 7.55
CA VAL A 71 10.84 -20.03 7.07
C VAL A 71 9.53 -19.52 7.68
N LEU A 72 9.60 -18.43 8.44
CA LEU A 72 8.42 -17.75 8.98
C LEU A 72 7.90 -16.75 7.95
N VAL A 73 6.63 -16.83 7.61
CA VAL A 73 6.00 -15.97 6.59
C VAL A 73 5.16 -14.91 7.31
N ASP A 74 5.62 -13.67 7.27
CA ASP A 74 4.89 -12.58 7.92
C ASP A 74 3.53 -12.28 7.26
N CYS A 75 2.62 -11.65 8.00
CA CYS A 75 1.18 -11.62 7.72
C CYS A 75 0.75 -10.44 6.82
N ASP A 76 1.53 -10.10 5.80
CA ASP A 76 1.16 -9.11 4.78
C ASP A 76 1.77 -9.39 3.39
N CYS A 77 1.65 -8.43 2.47
CA CYS A 77 2.15 -8.59 1.11
C CYS A 77 3.67 -8.71 1.05
N ASP A 78 4.38 -7.95 1.89
CA ASP A 78 5.85 -7.96 1.92
C ASP A 78 6.37 -9.27 2.51
N GLY A 79 5.78 -9.76 3.62
CA GLY A 79 6.12 -11.04 4.22
C GLY A 79 5.92 -12.24 3.29
N TYR A 80 4.82 -12.23 2.52
CA TYR A 80 4.56 -13.28 1.52
C TYR A 80 5.55 -13.24 0.36
N THR A 81 5.84 -12.04 -0.16
CA THR A 81 6.78 -11.90 -1.29
C THR A 81 8.22 -12.15 -0.87
N SER A 82 8.66 -11.67 0.29
CA SER A 82 9.98 -11.90 0.84
C SER A 82 10.27 -13.38 1.06
N SER A 83 9.32 -14.09 1.68
CA SER A 83 9.43 -15.55 1.90
C SER A 83 9.40 -16.33 0.59
N ALA A 84 8.57 -15.91 -0.37
CA ALA A 84 8.51 -16.54 -1.68
C ALA A 84 9.82 -16.34 -2.48
N ILE A 85 10.46 -15.17 -2.43
CA ILE A 85 11.78 -14.93 -3.02
C ILE A 85 12.79 -15.94 -2.48
N LEU A 86 12.89 -16.04 -1.15
CA LEU A 86 13.86 -16.92 -0.51
C LEU A 86 13.65 -18.38 -0.88
N ILE A 87 12.42 -18.87 -0.75
CA ILE A 87 12.10 -20.29 -1.01
C ILE A 87 12.30 -20.64 -2.49
N ASN A 88 11.86 -19.78 -3.42
CA ASN A 88 12.04 -20.00 -4.84
C ASN A 88 13.52 -19.98 -5.24
N TYR A 89 14.30 -19.04 -4.73
CA TYR A 89 15.73 -18.95 -4.95
C TYR A 89 16.45 -20.22 -4.46
N LEU A 90 16.12 -20.67 -3.24
CA LEU A 90 16.67 -21.89 -2.67
C LEU A 90 16.22 -23.13 -3.46
N TYR A 91 15.00 -23.15 -3.99
CA TYR A 91 14.52 -24.25 -4.82
C TYR A 91 15.28 -24.35 -6.13
N ASP A 92 15.62 -23.25 -6.75
CA ASP A 92 16.43 -23.26 -7.98
C ASP A 92 17.84 -23.84 -7.75
N LEU A 93 18.41 -23.59 -6.56
CA LEU A 93 19.77 -24.06 -6.24
C LEU A 93 19.77 -25.44 -5.57
N PHE A 94 18.83 -25.70 -4.69
CA PHE A 94 18.81 -26.85 -3.80
C PHE A 94 17.41 -27.48 -3.71
N PRO A 95 16.84 -27.97 -4.84
CA PRO A 95 15.45 -28.45 -4.87
C PRO A 95 15.18 -29.59 -3.89
N SER A 96 16.15 -30.49 -3.70
CA SER A 96 16.03 -31.60 -2.75
C SER A 96 15.98 -31.12 -1.28
N PHE A 97 16.78 -30.13 -0.94
CA PHE A 97 16.77 -29.53 0.39
C PHE A 97 15.43 -28.85 0.70
N VAL A 98 14.96 -28.00 -0.25
CA VAL A 98 13.69 -27.29 -0.08
C VAL A 98 12.52 -28.27 0.04
N THR A 99 12.50 -29.34 -0.77
CA THR A 99 11.41 -30.32 -0.76
C THR A 99 11.37 -31.16 0.53
N ASN A 100 12.52 -31.51 1.08
CA ASN A 100 12.59 -32.51 2.16
C ASN A 100 12.89 -31.92 3.55
N HIS A 101 13.55 -30.75 3.63
CA HIS A 101 14.09 -30.20 4.87
C HIS A 101 13.66 -28.75 5.17
N LEU A 102 12.98 -28.07 4.22
CA LEU A 102 12.48 -26.72 4.45
C LEU A 102 10.97 -26.73 4.63
N LYS A 103 10.51 -26.20 5.74
CA LYS A 103 9.10 -25.93 6.02
C LYS A 103 8.85 -24.44 6.15
N TYR A 104 7.63 -24.02 5.99
CA TYR A 104 7.21 -22.65 6.27
C TYR A 104 6.03 -22.63 7.25
N TYR A 105 5.88 -21.52 7.96
CA TYR A 105 4.76 -21.27 8.87
C TYR A 105 4.01 -20.03 8.41
N LEU A 106 2.69 -20.10 8.32
CA LEU A 106 1.78 -18.99 8.03
C LEU A 106 1.01 -18.64 9.29
N HIS A 107 1.01 -17.36 9.66
CA HIS A 107 0.22 -16.88 10.78
C HIS A 107 -1.29 -16.98 10.50
N GLU A 108 -2.06 -17.48 11.49
CA GLU A 108 -3.52 -17.55 11.38
C GLU A 108 -4.15 -16.16 11.46
N ASP A 109 -3.69 -15.34 12.42
CA ASP A 109 -4.16 -13.99 12.66
C ASP A 109 -3.17 -12.95 12.10
N LYS A 110 -3.45 -11.67 12.37
CA LYS A 110 -2.55 -10.56 12.05
C LYS A 110 -1.49 -10.39 13.14
N THR A 111 -0.70 -11.42 13.33
CA THR A 111 0.44 -11.43 14.26
C THR A 111 1.73 -11.31 13.45
N HIS A 112 2.70 -10.58 13.97
CA HIS A 112 4.03 -10.43 13.40
C HIS A 112 5.07 -11.10 14.26
N GLY A 113 6.12 -11.65 13.65
CA GLY A 113 7.27 -12.21 14.35
C GLY A 113 7.00 -13.55 15.05
N LEU A 114 7.68 -13.80 16.17
CA LEU A 114 7.81 -15.13 16.77
C LEU A 114 6.72 -15.52 17.78
N SER A 115 5.95 -14.55 18.28
CA SER A 115 5.13 -14.74 19.49
C SER A 115 4.08 -15.86 19.43
N ASP A 116 3.44 -16.08 18.28
CA ASP A 116 2.38 -17.08 18.11
C ASP A 116 2.86 -18.39 17.46
N CYS A 117 4.10 -18.44 17.01
CA CYS A 117 4.67 -19.65 16.40
C CYS A 117 5.63 -20.41 17.33
N MET A 118 5.91 -19.92 18.54
CA MET A 118 6.84 -20.55 19.46
C MET A 118 6.46 -22.01 19.79
N ASP A 119 5.19 -22.28 20.10
CA ASP A 119 4.70 -23.65 20.34
C ASP A 119 4.96 -24.57 19.15
N TYR A 120 4.79 -24.06 17.92
CA TYR A 120 5.08 -24.82 16.70
C TYR A 120 6.58 -25.09 16.56
N ILE A 121 7.42 -24.11 16.86
CA ILE A 121 8.88 -24.25 16.80
C ILE A 121 9.37 -25.24 17.84
N GLU A 122 8.90 -25.16 19.10
CA GLU A 122 9.29 -26.05 20.21
C GLU A 122 8.90 -27.49 19.96
N ASN A 123 7.76 -27.73 19.32
CA ASN A 123 7.27 -29.08 18.98
C ASN A 123 7.94 -29.70 17.74
N ASN A 124 8.87 -28.99 17.09
CA ASN A 124 9.58 -29.45 15.90
C ASN A 124 11.11 -29.23 16.06
N ASP A 125 11.90 -30.10 15.43
CA ASP A 125 13.37 -30.10 15.57
C ASP A 125 14.06 -29.19 14.52
N PHE A 126 13.56 -27.95 14.35
CA PHE A 126 14.20 -26.98 13.46
C PHE A 126 15.55 -26.55 14.02
N LYS A 127 16.60 -26.62 13.19
CA LYS A 127 17.97 -26.19 13.53
C LYS A 127 18.28 -24.81 12.99
N LEU A 128 17.64 -24.41 11.88
CA LEU A 128 17.72 -23.09 11.30
C LEU A 128 16.30 -22.50 11.19
N ILE A 129 16.15 -21.27 11.65
CA ILE A 129 14.91 -20.48 11.52
C ILE A 129 15.28 -19.21 10.75
N ILE A 130 14.62 -18.99 9.62
CA ILE A 130 14.81 -17.79 8.79
C ILE A 130 13.52 -16.97 8.84
N ILE A 131 13.64 -15.71 9.17
CA ILE A 131 12.50 -14.82 9.38
C ILE A 131 12.62 -13.64 8.43
N PRO A 132 12.00 -13.74 7.25
CA PRO A 132 11.84 -12.62 6.34
C PRO A 132 10.82 -11.61 6.88
N ASP A 133 11.15 -10.32 6.79
CA ASP A 133 10.22 -9.20 7.01
C ASP A 133 9.64 -9.05 8.43
N ALA A 134 10.27 -9.66 9.44
CA ALA A 134 9.79 -9.55 10.82
C ALA A 134 10.88 -9.84 11.85
N ALA A 135 10.52 -9.66 13.11
CA ALA A 135 11.20 -10.12 14.31
C ALA A 135 12.48 -9.37 14.72
N SER A 136 12.83 -8.23 14.12
CA SER A 136 13.99 -7.46 14.59
C SER A 136 13.91 -7.05 16.06
N ASN A 137 12.71 -7.02 16.65
CA ASN A 137 12.43 -6.63 18.06
C ASN A 137 12.21 -7.82 19.02
N ASP A 138 12.26 -9.05 18.55
CA ASP A 138 11.85 -10.26 19.30
C ASP A 138 12.96 -10.83 20.18
N TYR A 139 13.72 -9.96 20.88
CA TYR A 139 14.93 -10.31 21.63
C TYR A 139 14.76 -11.46 22.63
N GLU A 140 13.62 -11.53 23.33
CA GLU A 140 13.36 -12.58 24.32
C GLU A 140 13.27 -13.95 23.65
N TYR A 141 12.58 -14.03 22.51
CA TYR A 141 12.46 -15.27 21.74
C TYR A 141 13.78 -15.66 21.08
N HIS A 142 14.57 -14.70 20.58
CA HIS A 142 15.91 -14.96 20.03
C HIS A 142 16.79 -15.64 21.07
N LYS A 143 16.79 -15.13 22.30
CA LYS A 143 17.57 -15.69 23.40
C LYS A 143 17.14 -17.13 23.72
N ILE A 144 15.82 -17.38 23.86
CA ILE A 144 15.27 -18.72 24.12
C ILE A 144 15.73 -19.70 23.04
N LEU A 145 15.50 -19.36 21.77
CA LEU A 145 15.82 -20.24 20.64
C LEU A 145 17.33 -20.50 20.52
N LYS A 146 18.17 -19.51 20.81
CA LYS A 146 19.63 -19.68 20.83
C LYS A 146 20.09 -20.59 21.98
N GLU A 147 19.51 -20.45 23.18
CA GLU A 147 19.79 -21.33 24.33
C GLU A 147 19.39 -22.76 24.03
N GLU A 148 18.39 -23.00 23.18
CA GLU A 148 18.00 -24.33 22.66
C GLU A 148 18.93 -24.84 21.54
N GLY A 149 19.96 -24.09 21.16
CA GLY A 149 20.92 -24.46 20.11
C GLY A 149 20.42 -24.28 18.69
N ARG A 150 19.40 -23.44 18.48
CA ARG A 150 18.87 -23.08 17.14
C ARG A 150 19.62 -21.87 16.58
N THR A 151 19.80 -21.84 15.29
CA THR A 151 20.34 -20.67 14.56
C THR A 151 19.18 -19.85 13.99
N ILE A 152 19.24 -18.53 14.17
CA ILE A 152 18.19 -17.61 13.70
C ILE A 152 18.81 -16.64 12.71
N ILE A 153 18.19 -16.48 11.54
CA ILE A 153 18.51 -15.47 10.53
C ILE A 153 17.30 -14.56 10.37
N ILE A 154 17.47 -13.27 10.59
CA ILE A 154 16.46 -12.23 10.44
C ILE A 154 16.83 -11.40 9.21
N LEU A 155 15.90 -11.30 8.25
CA LEU A 155 16.04 -10.53 7.00
C LEU A 155 14.91 -9.50 6.97
N ASP A 156 15.12 -8.35 7.64
CA ASP A 156 14.04 -7.45 8.03
C ASP A 156 14.39 -5.99 7.71
N HIS A 157 13.40 -5.12 7.77
CA HIS A 157 13.54 -3.68 7.53
C HIS A 157 12.84 -2.82 8.59
N HIS A 158 12.24 -3.42 9.59
CA HIS A 158 11.57 -2.70 10.68
C HIS A 158 12.56 -2.03 11.62
N GLU A 159 12.17 -0.88 12.18
CA GLU A 159 12.96 -0.19 13.20
C GLU A 159 13.04 -1.04 14.47
N ALA A 160 14.21 -1.08 15.09
CA ALA A 160 14.44 -1.72 16.36
C ALA A 160 15.42 -0.89 17.20
N PRO A 161 15.34 -0.93 18.54
CA PRO A 161 16.25 -0.17 19.41
C PRO A 161 17.72 -0.56 19.26
N THR A 162 17.99 -1.84 19.03
CA THR A 162 19.35 -2.40 18.89
C THR A 162 19.35 -3.61 17.98
N VAL A 163 20.54 -4.00 17.51
CA VAL A 163 20.73 -5.30 16.82
C VAL A 163 20.78 -6.42 17.87
N SER A 164 20.02 -7.50 17.66
CA SER A 164 20.05 -8.69 18.53
C SER A 164 21.44 -9.31 18.54
N GLN A 165 21.88 -9.76 19.73
CA GLN A 165 23.13 -10.51 19.90
C GLN A 165 22.88 -12.04 19.84
N ASP A 166 21.64 -12.46 19.75
CA ASP A 166 21.21 -13.85 19.79
C ASP A 166 20.69 -14.36 18.44
N ALA A 167 20.62 -13.48 17.44
CA ALA A 167 20.25 -13.79 16.05
C ALA A 167 21.24 -13.14 15.07
N ILE A 168 21.33 -13.69 13.86
CA ILE A 168 22.04 -13.07 12.74
C ILE A 168 21.05 -12.14 12.04
N VAL A 169 21.29 -10.82 12.14
CA VAL A 169 20.35 -9.80 11.65
C VAL A 169 20.91 -9.10 10.43
N LEU A 170 20.14 -9.10 9.35
CA LEU A 170 20.31 -8.26 8.17
C LEU A 170 19.11 -7.32 8.11
N ASN A 171 19.36 -6.05 8.39
CA ASN A 171 18.31 -5.04 8.45
C ASN A 171 18.89 -3.69 7.98
N ASN A 172 18.26 -3.10 6.96
CA ASN A 172 18.73 -1.85 6.38
C ASN A 172 18.55 -0.65 7.33
N GLN A 173 17.59 -0.67 8.28
CA GLN A 173 17.44 0.38 9.29
C GLN A 173 18.57 0.36 10.30
N LEU A 174 19.02 -0.83 10.70
CA LEU A 174 19.97 -1.06 11.78
C LEU A 174 21.44 -1.11 11.31
N SER A 175 21.71 -1.10 10.01
CA SER A 175 23.02 -1.14 9.38
C SER A 175 23.37 0.20 8.74
N ASP A 176 24.58 0.31 8.19
CA ASP A 176 25.04 1.47 7.39
C ASP A 176 24.49 1.45 5.95
N TYR A 177 23.51 0.58 5.65
CA TYR A 177 22.89 0.54 4.33
C TYR A 177 22.28 1.89 3.97
N PRO A 178 22.70 2.53 2.88
CA PRO A 178 22.30 3.91 2.58
C PRO A 178 20.79 4.06 2.31
N ASN A 179 20.18 3.02 1.72
CA ASN A 179 18.77 3.05 1.40
C ASN A 179 17.93 2.51 2.56
N LYS A 180 17.28 3.42 3.30
CA LYS A 180 16.33 3.08 4.37
C LYS A 180 14.91 2.81 3.86
N GLN A 181 14.70 2.90 2.54
CA GLN A 181 13.43 2.71 1.87
C GLN A 181 13.41 1.38 1.08
N LEU A 182 13.88 0.31 1.72
CA LEU A 182 13.86 -1.04 1.16
C LEU A 182 13.04 -1.91 2.09
N SER A 183 12.06 -2.62 1.56
CA SER A 183 11.18 -3.52 2.31
C SER A 183 11.86 -4.85 2.64
N GLY A 184 11.21 -5.70 3.44
CA GLY A 184 11.70 -7.05 3.73
C GLY A 184 11.97 -7.87 2.47
N ALA A 185 11.09 -7.79 1.45
CA ALA A 185 11.33 -8.44 0.15
C ALA A 185 12.57 -7.87 -0.55
N GLY A 186 12.81 -6.57 -0.43
CA GLY A 186 14.04 -5.96 -0.95
C GLY A 186 15.28 -6.44 -0.22
N VAL A 187 15.24 -6.56 1.11
CA VAL A 187 16.36 -7.08 1.93
C VAL A 187 16.65 -8.55 1.60
N VAL A 188 15.60 -9.38 1.49
CA VAL A 188 15.74 -10.80 1.11
C VAL A 188 16.30 -10.93 -0.31
N TRP A 189 15.82 -10.12 -1.24
CA TRP A 189 16.34 -10.11 -2.62
C TRP A 189 17.82 -9.73 -2.66
N GLN A 190 18.25 -8.74 -1.88
CA GLN A 190 19.65 -8.38 -1.74
C GLN A 190 20.49 -9.51 -1.12
N PHE A 191 19.95 -10.23 -0.13
CA PHE A 191 20.63 -11.41 0.41
C PHE A 191 20.80 -12.51 -0.64
N CYS A 192 19.79 -12.79 -1.45
CA CYS A 192 19.89 -13.74 -2.57
C CYS A 192 20.94 -13.28 -3.61
N ARG A 193 21.01 -11.97 -3.93
CA ARG A 193 22.05 -11.42 -4.80
C ARG A 193 23.47 -11.55 -4.21
N TYR A 194 23.60 -11.45 -2.91
CA TYR A 194 24.89 -11.72 -2.25
C TYR A 194 25.28 -13.20 -2.42
N LEU A 195 24.34 -14.13 -2.26
CA LEU A 195 24.59 -15.56 -2.50
C LEU A 195 24.98 -15.81 -3.95
N ASP A 196 24.36 -15.15 -4.91
CA ASP A 196 24.76 -15.20 -6.33
C ASP A 196 26.17 -14.66 -6.55
N LYS A 197 26.50 -13.52 -5.95
CA LYS A 197 27.82 -12.88 -6.03
C LYS A 197 28.94 -13.82 -5.60
N ILE A 198 28.79 -14.50 -4.46
CA ILE A 198 29.80 -15.43 -3.94
C ILE A 198 29.90 -16.74 -4.73
N ARG A 199 28.83 -17.11 -5.44
CA ARG A 199 28.72 -18.34 -6.22
C ARG A 199 29.01 -18.10 -7.72
N GLY A 200 28.90 -16.86 -8.20
CA GLY A 200 28.97 -16.51 -9.62
C GLY A 200 27.68 -16.81 -10.39
N GLY A 201 26.52 -16.67 -9.73
CA GLY A 201 25.19 -16.87 -10.28
C GLY A 201 24.43 -15.56 -10.54
N HIS A 202 23.16 -15.70 -11.01
CA HIS A 202 22.26 -14.60 -11.32
C HIS A 202 20.79 -14.97 -11.06
N GLU A 203 20.52 -16.01 -10.29
CA GLU A 203 19.17 -16.55 -10.07
C GLU A 203 18.27 -15.61 -9.28
N ALA A 204 18.85 -14.74 -8.44
CA ALA A 204 18.08 -13.72 -7.69
C ALA A 204 17.33 -12.75 -8.61
N ASP A 205 17.88 -12.45 -9.80
CA ASP A 205 17.24 -11.52 -10.74
C ASP A 205 15.91 -12.05 -11.30
N GLU A 206 15.68 -13.37 -11.25
CA GLU A 206 14.41 -14.00 -11.64
C GLU A 206 13.22 -13.61 -10.73
N TYR A 207 13.49 -13.07 -9.53
CA TYR A 207 12.50 -12.77 -8.49
C TYR A 207 12.35 -11.27 -8.22
N ILE A 208 12.82 -10.42 -9.14
CA ILE A 208 12.75 -8.96 -8.99
C ILE A 208 11.29 -8.46 -9.01
N ASP A 209 10.36 -9.17 -9.66
CA ASP A 209 8.94 -8.86 -9.67
C ASP A 209 8.30 -9.03 -8.27
N LEU A 210 8.70 -10.07 -7.53
CA LEU A 210 8.29 -10.24 -6.13
C LEU A 210 8.88 -9.15 -5.24
N ALA A 211 10.18 -8.79 -5.43
CA ALA A 211 10.80 -7.69 -4.71
C ALA A 211 10.11 -6.36 -5.01
N ALA A 212 9.70 -6.11 -6.26
CA ALA A 212 8.93 -4.94 -6.64
C ALA A 212 7.56 -4.92 -5.96
N LEU A 213 6.87 -6.06 -5.90
CA LEU A 213 5.55 -6.16 -5.29
C LEU A 213 5.60 -5.95 -3.78
N GLY A 214 6.61 -6.51 -3.07
CA GLY A 214 6.81 -6.30 -1.64
C GLY A 214 7.08 -4.83 -1.33
N ASN A 215 8.03 -4.19 -2.02
CA ASN A 215 8.32 -2.77 -1.84
C ASN A 215 7.08 -1.88 -2.09
N CYS A 216 6.19 -2.24 -3.04
CA CYS A 216 4.92 -1.55 -3.23
C CYS A 216 3.91 -1.87 -2.14
N GLY A 217 3.89 -3.10 -1.66
CA GLY A 217 2.98 -3.58 -0.62
C GLY A 217 3.19 -2.88 0.71
N ASP A 218 4.45 -2.65 1.05
CA ASP A 218 4.86 -1.94 2.26
C ASP A 218 5.11 -0.44 2.05
N MET A 219 4.68 0.10 0.90
CA MET A 219 4.67 1.53 0.61
C MET A 219 6.06 2.19 0.72
N MET A 220 7.10 1.54 0.23
CA MET A 220 8.45 2.08 0.23
C MET A 220 8.58 3.31 -0.69
N SER A 221 9.33 4.31 -0.22
CA SER A 221 9.44 5.60 -0.89
C SER A 221 10.13 5.51 -2.26
N LEU A 222 9.43 5.96 -3.30
CA LEU A 222 9.98 6.05 -4.66
C LEU A 222 10.96 7.22 -4.86
N ARG A 223 11.21 8.04 -3.84
CA ARG A 223 12.31 9.01 -3.86
C ARG A 223 13.68 8.33 -3.78
N SER A 224 13.75 7.14 -3.18
CA SER A 224 14.97 6.33 -3.21
C SER A 224 15.22 5.78 -4.61
N ILE A 225 16.39 6.08 -5.16
CA ILE A 225 16.78 5.67 -6.52
C ILE A 225 16.78 4.15 -6.66
N GLU A 226 17.36 3.43 -5.68
CA GLU A 226 17.39 1.97 -5.68
C GLU A 226 16.01 1.35 -5.61
N THR A 227 15.18 1.79 -4.65
CA THR A 227 13.80 1.28 -4.49
C THR A 227 12.97 1.53 -5.74
N LYS A 228 13.04 2.76 -6.28
CA LYS A 228 12.39 3.09 -7.56
C LYS A 228 12.88 2.18 -8.69
N HIS A 229 14.20 1.94 -8.78
CA HIS A 229 14.76 1.07 -9.82
C HIS A 229 14.24 -0.36 -9.71
N ILE A 230 14.29 -0.95 -8.50
CA ILE A 230 13.76 -2.31 -8.25
C ILE A 230 12.29 -2.40 -8.67
N ILE A 231 11.45 -1.46 -8.24
CA ILE A 231 10.03 -1.47 -8.55
C ILE A 231 9.78 -1.30 -10.06
N THR A 232 10.39 -0.28 -10.68
CA THR A 232 10.14 -0.01 -12.10
C THR A 232 10.74 -1.07 -13.02
N LYS A 233 11.88 -1.67 -12.67
CA LYS A 233 12.48 -2.79 -13.40
C LYS A 233 11.66 -4.06 -13.21
N GLY A 234 11.26 -4.38 -11.97
CA GLY A 234 10.51 -5.60 -11.65
C GLY A 234 9.13 -5.65 -12.33
N PHE A 235 8.51 -4.50 -12.54
CA PHE A 235 7.21 -4.42 -13.23
C PHE A 235 7.28 -4.27 -14.75
N ARG A 236 8.47 -4.32 -15.37
CA ARG A 236 8.55 -4.47 -16.83
C ARG A 236 8.03 -5.83 -17.23
N ASN A 237 7.27 -5.88 -18.33
CA ASN A 237 6.60 -7.11 -18.79
C ASN A 237 7.53 -8.31 -18.92
N GLU A 238 8.78 -8.08 -19.36
CA GLU A 238 9.79 -9.14 -19.51
C GLU A 238 10.29 -9.71 -18.18
N ASN A 239 10.09 -8.99 -17.08
CA ASN A 239 10.52 -9.38 -15.73
C ASN A 239 9.41 -9.96 -14.87
N ILE A 240 8.16 -9.88 -15.31
CA ILE A 240 7.02 -10.47 -14.59
C ILE A 240 7.00 -11.98 -14.85
N LYS A 241 7.59 -12.74 -13.93
CA LYS A 241 7.76 -14.19 -14.01
C LYS A 241 6.91 -14.95 -13.00
N ASN A 242 6.54 -14.30 -11.90
CA ASN A 242 5.72 -14.92 -10.87
C ASN A 242 4.30 -15.20 -11.40
N PRO A 243 3.81 -16.46 -11.33
CA PRO A 243 2.52 -16.85 -11.91
C PRO A 243 1.33 -16.11 -11.29
N PHE A 244 1.38 -15.79 -10.00
CA PHE A 244 0.32 -15.05 -9.33
C PHE A 244 0.29 -13.59 -9.79
N ILE A 245 1.45 -12.90 -9.84
CA ILE A 245 1.53 -11.51 -10.31
C ILE A 245 1.03 -11.42 -11.75
N TYR A 246 1.54 -12.30 -12.63
CA TYR A 246 1.11 -12.34 -14.02
C TYR A 246 -0.41 -12.54 -14.14
N GLY A 247 -0.94 -13.54 -13.45
CA GLY A 247 -2.38 -13.85 -13.51
C GLY A 247 -3.27 -12.73 -12.92
N MET A 248 -2.80 -12.02 -11.90
CA MET A 248 -3.52 -10.84 -11.36
C MET A 248 -3.47 -9.66 -12.33
N ALA A 249 -2.35 -9.44 -13.01
CA ALA A 249 -2.22 -8.40 -14.04
C ALA A 249 -3.19 -8.67 -15.20
N GLU A 250 -3.25 -9.88 -15.70
CA GLU A 250 -4.20 -10.30 -16.76
C GLU A 250 -5.66 -10.07 -16.32
N LYS A 251 -6.03 -10.47 -15.10
CA LYS A 251 -7.40 -10.27 -14.59
C LYS A 251 -7.80 -8.80 -14.46
N ASN A 252 -6.83 -7.93 -14.21
CA ASN A 252 -7.02 -6.49 -14.05
C ASN A 252 -6.53 -5.68 -15.25
N SER A 253 -6.31 -6.31 -16.41
CA SER A 253 -5.74 -5.69 -17.61
C SER A 253 -6.52 -4.45 -18.09
N TYR A 254 -7.84 -4.41 -17.91
CA TYR A 254 -8.64 -3.22 -18.22
C TYR A 254 -8.21 -1.99 -17.39
N SER A 255 -7.83 -2.18 -16.12
CA SER A 255 -7.43 -1.10 -15.22
C SER A 255 -5.93 -0.81 -15.25
N LEU A 256 -5.11 -1.83 -15.50
CA LEU A 256 -3.65 -1.71 -15.56
C LEU A 256 -3.15 -1.27 -16.95
N GLY A 257 -3.96 -1.47 -17.98
CA GLY A 257 -3.51 -1.28 -19.36
C GLY A 257 -2.48 -2.35 -19.76
N ASN A 258 -1.46 -1.93 -20.53
CA ASN A 258 -0.46 -2.84 -21.06
C ASN A 258 0.75 -3.06 -20.13
N LYS A 259 0.78 -2.42 -18.96
CA LYS A 259 1.91 -2.48 -18.01
C LYS A 259 1.46 -2.30 -16.58
N ILE A 260 2.23 -2.86 -15.66
CA ILE A 260 2.07 -2.60 -14.22
C ILE A 260 2.88 -1.35 -13.88
N THR A 261 2.22 -0.33 -13.32
CA THR A 261 2.87 0.83 -12.69
C THR A 261 2.88 0.65 -11.17
N PRO A 262 3.70 1.38 -10.40
CA PRO A 262 3.67 1.28 -8.94
C PRO A 262 2.27 1.56 -8.35
N ILE A 263 1.59 2.59 -8.84
CA ILE A 263 0.19 2.88 -8.47
C ILE A 263 -0.74 1.72 -8.90
N GLY A 264 -0.56 1.21 -10.13
CA GLY A 264 -1.34 0.08 -10.62
C GLY A 264 -1.20 -1.15 -9.73
N ALA A 265 0.02 -1.49 -9.31
CA ALA A 265 0.28 -2.58 -8.36
C ALA A 265 -0.39 -2.32 -7.00
N ALA A 266 -0.23 -1.11 -6.45
CA ALA A 266 -0.78 -0.72 -5.15
C ALA A 266 -2.33 -0.76 -5.11
N PHE A 267 -3.00 -0.51 -6.24
CA PHE A 267 -4.47 -0.52 -6.31
C PHE A 267 -5.08 -1.83 -6.85
N TYR A 268 -4.37 -2.57 -7.72
CA TYR A 268 -4.95 -3.69 -8.47
C TYR A 268 -4.25 -5.05 -8.25
N ILE A 269 -3.15 -5.11 -7.46
CA ILE A 269 -2.50 -6.39 -7.11
C ILE A 269 -2.37 -6.51 -5.58
N VAL A 270 -1.69 -5.59 -4.92
CA VAL A 270 -1.47 -5.60 -3.46
C VAL A 270 -2.77 -5.76 -2.66
N PRO A 271 -3.91 -5.10 -2.98
CA PRO A 271 -5.14 -5.26 -2.22
C PRO A 271 -5.76 -6.66 -2.28
N PHE A 272 -5.46 -7.45 -3.30
CA PHE A 272 -5.90 -8.84 -3.37
C PHE A 272 -5.07 -9.73 -2.45
N VAL A 273 -3.74 -9.55 -2.42
CA VAL A 273 -2.85 -10.22 -1.46
C VAL A 273 -3.27 -9.87 -0.04
N ASN A 274 -3.32 -8.57 0.29
CA ASN A 274 -3.69 -8.10 1.63
C ASN A 274 -5.11 -8.51 2.06
N SER A 275 -6.05 -8.67 1.13
CA SER A 275 -7.38 -9.17 1.49
C SER A 275 -7.36 -10.66 1.86
N MET A 276 -6.56 -11.46 1.15
CA MET A 276 -6.35 -12.88 1.46
C MET A 276 -5.69 -13.05 2.82
N VAL A 277 -4.64 -12.29 3.09
CA VAL A 277 -3.90 -12.36 4.36
C VAL A 277 -4.76 -11.90 5.55
N ARG A 278 -5.57 -10.85 5.38
CA ARG A 278 -6.36 -10.25 6.48
C ARG A 278 -7.72 -10.89 6.71
N SER A 279 -8.32 -11.48 5.69
CA SER A 279 -9.72 -11.96 5.71
C SER A 279 -9.89 -13.36 5.13
N GLY A 280 -8.82 -14.01 4.72
CA GLY A 280 -8.80 -15.40 4.25
C GLY A 280 -8.73 -16.39 5.40
N THR A 281 -9.23 -17.60 5.17
CA THR A 281 -8.95 -18.76 6.04
C THR A 281 -7.49 -19.20 5.87
N LEU A 282 -6.97 -20.00 6.79
CA LEU A 282 -5.60 -20.54 6.69
C LEU A 282 -5.40 -21.30 5.36
N GLU A 283 -6.39 -22.08 4.91
CA GLU A 283 -6.36 -22.77 3.62
C GLU A 283 -6.29 -21.80 2.43
N GLU A 284 -7.05 -20.70 2.47
CA GLU A 284 -7.02 -19.65 1.45
C GLU A 284 -5.65 -18.94 1.43
N LYS A 285 -5.08 -18.65 2.61
CA LYS A 285 -3.73 -18.08 2.75
C LYS A 285 -2.67 -19.02 2.19
N GLU A 286 -2.78 -20.31 2.49
CA GLU A 286 -1.86 -21.33 2.00
C GLU A 286 -1.89 -21.46 0.47
N ILE A 287 -3.08 -21.46 -0.14
CA ILE A 287 -3.24 -21.48 -1.61
C ILE A 287 -2.61 -20.22 -2.22
N LEU A 288 -2.79 -19.05 -1.61
CA LEU A 288 -2.13 -17.82 -2.06
C LEU A 288 -0.62 -17.98 -2.02
N PHE A 289 -0.04 -18.36 -0.88
CA PHE A 289 1.40 -18.48 -0.72
C PHE A 289 2.00 -19.50 -1.71
N LYS A 290 1.41 -20.67 -1.80
CA LYS A 290 1.82 -21.73 -2.78
C LYS A 290 1.73 -21.26 -4.23
N SER A 291 0.81 -20.35 -4.56
CA SER A 291 0.70 -19.80 -5.92
C SER A 291 1.86 -18.88 -6.30
N MET A 292 2.60 -18.36 -5.31
CA MET A 292 3.83 -17.57 -5.50
C MET A 292 5.08 -18.46 -5.56
N LEU A 293 4.96 -19.75 -5.19
CA LEU A 293 6.07 -20.70 -5.20
C LEU A 293 6.16 -21.42 -6.55
N LYS A 294 7.33 -21.36 -7.17
CA LYS A 294 7.64 -21.90 -8.50
C LYS A 294 7.31 -23.41 -8.63
N ASN A 295 7.63 -24.17 -7.58
CA ASN A 295 7.40 -25.61 -7.54
C ASN A 295 5.95 -26.02 -7.24
N GLU A 296 5.11 -25.08 -6.79
CA GLU A 296 3.73 -25.35 -6.36
C GLU A 296 2.68 -24.79 -7.33
N ALA A 297 2.91 -23.59 -7.88
CA ALA A 297 1.92 -22.80 -8.60
C ALA A 297 1.19 -23.54 -9.73
N PHE A 298 1.88 -24.43 -10.42
CA PHE A 298 1.34 -25.17 -11.57
C PHE A 298 0.91 -26.61 -11.24
N LYS A 299 0.97 -27.02 -9.96
CA LYS A 299 0.45 -28.34 -9.55
C LYS A 299 -1.05 -28.41 -9.82
N MET A 300 -1.49 -29.57 -10.27
CA MET A 300 -2.91 -29.88 -10.45
C MET A 300 -3.51 -30.24 -9.10
N ILE A 301 -4.59 -29.57 -8.73
CA ILE A 301 -5.34 -29.78 -7.48
C ILE A 301 -6.83 -29.90 -7.78
N LEU A 302 -7.58 -30.52 -6.90
CA LEU A 302 -9.03 -30.62 -7.06
C LEU A 302 -9.67 -29.24 -7.13
N SER A 303 -10.49 -29.02 -8.16
CA SER A 303 -11.16 -27.74 -8.37
C SER A 303 -12.26 -27.50 -7.33
N ASN A 304 -12.27 -26.29 -6.75
CA ASN A 304 -13.36 -25.79 -5.93
C ASN A 304 -14.29 -24.80 -6.67
N LYS A 305 -14.17 -24.75 -8.00
CA LYS A 305 -14.97 -23.87 -8.86
C LYS A 305 -16.46 -24.22 -8.78
N ARG A 306 -17.32 -23.21 -8.68
CA ARG A 306 -18.77 -23.44 -8.66
C ARG A 306 -19.21 -24.16 -9.93
N GLY A 307 -19.86 -25.33 -9.78
CA GLY A 307 -20.33 -26.15 -10.89
C GLY A 307 -19.27 -27.07 -11.51
N HIS A 308 -18.10 -27.25 -10.84
CA HIS A 308 -17.10 -28.23 -11.26
C HIS A 308 -17.67 -29.65 -11.25
N LYS A 309 -17.12 -30.53 -12.08
CA LYS A 309 -17.43 -31.96 -12.07
C LYS A 309 -16.64 -32.67 -10.98
N LEU A 310 -17.19 -33.77 -10.46
CA LEU A 310 -16.48 -34.58 -9.48
C LEU A 310 -15.15 -35.10 -10.07
N GLY A 311 -14.04 -34.78 -9.36
CA GLY A 311 -12.70 -35.13 -9.79
C GLY A 311 -12.09 -34.18 -10.84
N GLU A 312 -12.75 -33.06 -11.15
CA GLU A 312 -12.15 -32.03 -12.00
C GLU A 312 -10.97 -31.37 -11.28
N GLU A 313 -9.86 -31.25 -11.98
CA GLU A 313 -8.63 -30.61 -11.49
C GLU A 313 -8.37 -29.28 -12.20
N GLU A 314 -7.69 -28.40 -11.51
CA GLU A 314 -7.21 -27.12 -12.04
C GLU A 314 -5.81 -26.81 -11.50
N LYS A 315 -5.08 -25.88 -12.14
CA LYS A 315 -3.81 -25.41 -11.60
C LYS A 315 -4.01 -24.64 -10.30
N LEU A 316 -3.13 -24.86 -9.33
CA LEU A 316 -3.19 -24.18 -8.03
C LEU A 316 -3.26 -22.65 -8.18
N VAL A 317 -2.45 -22.05 -9.06
CA VAL A 317 -2.48 -20.60 -9.32
C VAL A 317 -3.83 -20.12 -9.86
N GLU A 318 -4.53 -20.89 -10.69
CA GLU A 318 -5.87 -20.52 -11.19
C GLU A 318 -6.89 -20.49 -10.05
N GLN A 319 -6.79 -21.45 -9.12
CA GLN A 319 -7.61 -21.45 -7.91
C GLN A 319 -7.28 -20.27 -7.01
N ALA A 320 -5.98 -19.98 -6.78
CA ALA A 320 -5.52 -18.85 -5.98
C ALA A 320 -6.06 -17.51 -6.52
N LEU A 321 -5.94 -17.26 -7.82
CA LEU A 321 -6.42 -16.06 -8.48
C LEU A 321 -7.95 -15.88 -8.35
N ARG A 322 -8.71 -16.96 -8.43
CA ARG A 322 -10.16 -16.94 -8.21
C ARG A 322 -10.49 -16.70 -6.74
N THR A 323 -9.79 -17.36 -5.83
CA THR A 323 -9.96 -17.22 -4.39
C THR A 323 -9.65 -15.79 -3.95
N ALA A 324 -8.58 -15.17 -4.44
CA ALA A 324 -8.24 -13.79 -4.15
C ALA A 324 -9.38 -12.82 -4.53
N VAL A 325 -9.97 -12.99 -5.72
CA VAL A 325 -11.13 -12.19 -6.15
C VAL A 325 -12.34 -12.42 -5.24
N ASN A 326 -12.61 -13.66 -4.83
CA ASN A 326 -13.74 -14.01 -3.98
C ASN A 326 -13.57 -13.45 -2.56
N VAL A 327 -12.39 -13.57 -1.97
CA VAL A 327 -12.07 -13.02 -0.65
C VAL A 327 -12.15 -11.50 -0.67
N LYS A 328 -11.58 -10.85 -1.69
CA LYS A 328 -11.69 -9.40 -1.87
C LYS A 328 -13.14 -8.94 -1.98
N SER A 329 -13.97 -9.67 -2.72
CA SER A 329 -15.40 -9.39 -2.85
C SER A 329 -16.15 -9.62 -1.53
N ARG A 330 -15.78 -10.65 -0.74
CA ARG A 330 -16.31 -10.88 0.61
C ARG A 330 -15.94 -9.72 1.54
N GLN A 331 -14.66 -9.32 1.57
CA GLN A 331 -14.18 -8.20 2.35
C GLN A 331 -14.89 -6.88 1.96
N THR A 332 -15.11 -6.63 0.66
CA THR A 332 -15.83 -5.44 0.20
C THR A 332 -17.27 -5.41 0.71
N ARG A 333 -17.97 -6.53 0.68
CA ARG A 333 -19.34 -6.61 1.22
C ARG A 333 -19.40 -6.35 2.73
N GLU A 334 -18.43 -6.84 3.49
CA GLU A 334 -18.34 -6.53 4.94
C GLU A 334 -18.01 -5.06 5.18
N GLN A 335 -17.13 -4.46 4.37
CA GLN A 335 -16.89 -3.01 4.40
C GLN A 335 -18.17 -2.22 4.11
N ASP A 336 -18.97 -2.62 3.11
CA ASP A 336 -20.20 -1.91 2.74
C ASP A 336 -21.26 -2.01 3.85
N LYS A 337 -21.35 -3.15 4.55
CA LYS A 337 -22.18 -3.28 5.75
C LYS A 337 -21.70 -2.38 6.89
N GLY A 338 -20.39 -2.37 7.14
CA GLY A 338 -19.79 -1.48 8.14
C GLY A 338 -19.99 -0.01 7.81
N MET A 339 -19.88 0.36 6.52
CA MET A 339 -20.20 1.71 6.03
C MET A 339 -21.64 2.11 6.37
N ALA A 340 -22.63 1.25 6.06
CA ALA A 340 -24.03 1.52 6.35
C ALA A 340 -24.27 1.75 7.85
N LEU A 341 -23.66 0.91 8.71
CA LEU A 341 -23.77 1.03 10.17
C LEU A 341 -23.24 2.39 10.67
N VAL A 342 -22.05 2.82 10.20
CA VAL A 342 -21.45 4.08 10.68
C VAL A 342 -22.14 5.30 10.07
N GLU A 343 -22.69 5.21 8.85
CA GLU A 343 -23.48 6.27 8.25
C GLU A 343 -24.79 6.50 9.01
N GLU A 344 -25.45 5.44 9.48
CA GLU A 344 -26.60 5.56 10.37
C GLU A 344 -26.23 6.27 11.68
N GLN A 345 -25.06 5.98 12.28
CA GLN A 345 -24.59 6.68 13.47
C GLN A 345 -24.32 8.17 13.22
N ILE A 346 -23.78 8.55 12.05
CA ILE A 346 -23.56 9.95 11.69
C ILE A 346 -24.87 10.74 11.75
N GLU A 347 -25.95 10.17 11.18
CA GLU A 347 -27.25 10.82 11.14
C GLU A 347 -27.92 10.86 12.52
N GLN A 348 -27.97 9.72 13.22
CA GLN A 348 -28.64 9.60 14.52
C GLN A 348 -28.00 10.47 15.59
N ASN A 349 -26.67 10.57 15.61
CA ASN A 349 -25.93 11.30 16.62
C ASN A 349 -25.54 12.73 16.19
N ASN A 350 -26.01 13.19 15.02
CA ASN A 350 -25.66 14.50 14.46
C ASN A 350 -24.15 14.77 14.44
N MET A 351 -23.35 13.74 14.08
CA MET A 351 -21.88 13.80 14.21
C MET A 351 -21.24 14.85 13.30
N MET A 352 -21.96 15.33 12.27
CA MET A 352 -21.49 16.39 11.38
C MET A 352 -21.27 17.76 12.08
N GLN A 353 -21.70 17.92 13.32
CA GLN A 353 -21.35 19.10 14.13
C GLN A 353 -19.88 19.09 14.58
N HIS A 354 -19.24 17.91 14.67
CA HIS A 354 -17.87 17.74 15.10
C HIS A 354 -16.86 17.82 13.94
N LYS A 355 -15.64 18.22 14.23
CA LYS A 355 -14.55 18.30 13.26
C LYS A 355 -13.94 16.93 12.95
N VAL A 356 -14.03 16.01 13.90
CA VAL A 356 -13.58 14.62 13.80
C VAL A 356 -14.78 13.69 13.95
N LEU A 357 -14.93 12.71 13.06
CA LEU A 357 -15.96 11.68 13.18
C LEU A 357 -15.43 10.54 14.04
N ILE A 358 -15.95 10.40 15.27
CA ILE A 358 -15.50 9.40 16.25
C ILE A 358 -16.59 8.37 16.46
N PHE A 359 -16.36 7.14 15.96
CA PHE A 359 -17.28 6.02 16.10
C PHE A 359 -16.89 5.15 17.27
N LEU A 360 -17.82 4.95 18.21
CA LEU A 360 -17.68 4.08 19.37
C LEU A 360 -18.44 2.80 19.12
N LEU A 361 -17.72 1.70 18.89
CA LEU A 361 -18.27 0.42 18.47
C LEU A 361 -18.23 -0.59 19.61
N GLU A 362 -19.26 -1.43 19.69
CA GLU A 362 -19.22 -2.61 20.55
C GLU A 362 -18.43 -3.74 19.86
N PRO A 363 -17.82 -4.66 20.63
CA PRO A 363 -17.11 -5.82 20.09
C PRO A 363 -17.99 -6.63 19.12
N GLY A 364 -17.44 -6.97 17.94
CA GLY A 364 -18.13 -7.76 16.92
C GLY A 364 -19.02 -6.96 15.95
N GLN A 365 -19.20 -5.65 16.14
CA GLN A 365 -19.95 -4.83 15.18
C GLN A 365 -19.21 -4.62 13.86
N ILE A 366 -17.91 -4.41 13.93
CA ILE A 366 -17.02 -4.30 12.77
C ILE A 366 -15.76 -5.11 13.08
N ASP A 367 -15.31 -5.91 12.11
CA ASP A 367 -14.03 -6.62 12.20
C ASP A 367 -12.87 -5.61 12.29
N PRO A 368 -12.01 -5.68 13.32
CA PRO A 368 -10.86 -4.79 13.47
C PRO A 368 -9.93 -4.77 12.24
N ASN A 369 -9.82 -5.88 11.52
CA ASN A 369 -8.98 -6.01 10.33
C ASN A 369 -9.44 -5.14 9.16
N ILE A 370 -10.71 -4.74 9.12
CA ILE A 370 -11.28 -3.88 8.07
C ILE A 370 -11.69 -2.50 8.57
N ALA A 371 -11.64 -2.23 9.88
CA ALA A 371 -12.03 -0.95 10.46
C ALA A 371 -11.28 0.24 9.83
N GLY A 372 -9.95 0.11 9.64
CA GLY A 372 -9.13 1.13 8.96
C GLY A 372 -9.52 1.37 7.50
N LEU A 373 -10.02 0.35 6.79
CA LEU A 373 -10.50 0.49 5.41
C LEU A 373 -11.83 1.25 5.35
N ILE A 374 -12.72 0.99 6.31
CA ILE A 374 -13.98 1.72 6.45
C ILE A 374 -13.69 3.17 6.85
N ALA A 375 -12.77 3.40 7.80
CA ALA A 375 -12.35 4.74 8.19
C ALA A 375 -11.85 5.56 6.99
N ASN A 376 -11.05 4.97 6.10
CA ASN A 376 -10.60 5.64 4.86
C ASN A 376 -11.76 6.02 3.93
N LYS A 377 -12.76 5.14 3.76
CA LYS A 377 -13.93 5.42 2.92
C LYS A 377 -14.79 6.54 3.51
N ILE A 378 -15.03 6.52 4.83
CA ILE A 378 -15.78 7.56 5.54
C ILE A 378 -15.02 8.89 5.48
N MET A 379 -13.72 8.89 5.76
CA MET A 379 -12.86 10.07 5.67
C MET A 379 -12.96 10.73 4.28
N ALA A 380 -12.85 9.93 3.21
CA ALA A 380 -12.95 10.42 1.84
C ALA A 380 -14.34 10.97 1.51
N LYS A 381 -15.40 10.27 1.94
CA LYS A 381 -16.80 10.66 1.66
C LYS A 381 -17.20 11.94 2.39
N TYR A 382 -16.86 12.06 3.67
CA TYR A 382 -17.27 13.20 4.52
C TYR A 382 -16.20 14.29 4.65
N GLN A 383 -15.02 14.07 4.06
CA GLN A 383 -13.89 15.02 4.02
C GLN A 383 -13.47 15.50 5.42
N ARG A 384 -13.45 14.58 6.39
CA ARG A 384 -13.10 14.82 7.79
C ARG A 384 -12.22 13.71 8.34
N PRO A 385 -11.37 14.00 9.33
CA PRO A 385 -10.68 12.95 10.08
C PRO A 385 -11.67 11.99 10.74
N VAL A 386 -11.25 10.72 10.87
CA VAL A 386 -12.11 9.63 11.38
C VAL A 386 -11.36 8.81 12.41
N LEU A 387 -12.02 8.49 13.52
CA LEU A 387 -11.62 7.45 14.47
C LEU A 387 -12.67 6.32 14.48
N MET A 388 -12.24 5.10 14.25
CA MET A 388 -13.04 3.87 14.37
C MET A 388 -12.54 3.11 15.59
N LEU A 389 -13.26 3.20 16.69
CA LEU A 389 -12.82 2.72 18.01
C LEU A 389 -13.75 1.64 18.52
N THR A 390 -13.22 0.47 18.85
CA THR A 390 -13.96 -0.64 19.47
C THR A 390 -13.70 -0.68 20.97
N LYS A 391 -14.75 -0.86 21.74
CA LYS A 391 -14.70 -1.01 23.20
C LYS A 391 -13.90 -2.26 23.57
N CYS A 392 -13.00 -2.10 24.54
CA CYS A 392 -12.26 -3.21 25.15
C CYS A 392 -12.12 -3.01 26.66
N GLU A 393 -12.10 -4.11 27.38
CA GLU A 393 -11.90 -4.15 28.83
C GLU A 393 -10.45 -4.57 29.13
N VAL A 394 -9.72 -3.78 29.89
CA VAL A 394 -8.32 -4.05 30.26
C VAL A 394 -8.24 -4.22 31.77
N LEU A 395 -7.59 -5.31 32.20
CA LEU A 395 -7.40 -5.58 33.62
C LEU A 395 -6.59 -4.46 34.28
N ASN A 396 -7.15 -3.85 35.35
CA ASN A 396 -6.44 -2.84 36.12
C ASN A 396 -5.54 -3.49 37.18
N PRO A 397 -4.21 -3.45 37.03
CA PRO A 397 -3.30 -4.15 37.93
C PRO A 397 -3.30 -3.61 39.35
N ASN A 398 -3.69 -2.34 39.56
CA ASN A 398 -3.66 -1.69 40.87
C ASN A 398 -4.84 -2.05 41.79
N THR A 399 -5.89 -2.69 41.27
CA THR A 399 -7.11 -3.00 42.04
C THR A 399 -7.20 -4.42 42.56
N GLN A 400 -6.30 -5.31 42.14
CA GLN A 400 -6.26 -6.69 42.63
C GLN A 400 -5.97 -6.83 44.14
N LEU A 401 -5.40 -5.80 44.76
CA LEU A 401 -4.92 -5.83 46.15
C LEU A 401 -5.96 -5.37 47.20
N LEU A 402 -7.12 -4.84 46.78
CA LEU A 402 -8.06 -4.16 47.68
C LEU A 402 -9.27 -4.98 48.14
N SER A 403 -9.45 -6.22 47.66
CA SER A 403 -10.59 -7.09 48.03
C SER A 403 -10.13 -8.52 48.40
N MET A 404 -10.79 -9.13 49.42
CA MET A 404 -10.58 -10.57 49.77
C MET A 404 -11.89 -11.35 49.56
N PRO A 405 -11.97 -12.29 48.59
CA PRO A 405 -10.99 -12.59 47.55
C PRO A 405 -10.87 -11.46 46.54
N PRO A 406 -9.68 -11.25 45.93
CA PRO A 406 -9.50 -10.17 44.96
C PRO A 406 -10.41 -10.37 43.76
N LYS A 407 -11.27 -9.38 43.51
CA LYS A 407 -12.08 -9.36 42.29
C LYS A 407 -11.33 -8.55 41.24
N PRO A 408 -11.17 -9.07 40.00
CA PRO A 408 -10.56 -8.31 38.93
C PRO A 408 -11.42 -7.09 38.61
N VAL A 409 -10.81 -5.95 38.58
CA VAL A 409 -11.44 -4.68 38.11
C VAL A 409 -10.87 -4.40 36.74
N TYR A 410 -11.76 -4.03 35.82
CA TYR A 410 -11.39 -3.71 34.43
C TYR A 410 -11.65 -2.24 34.17
N ASP A 411 -10.69 -1.60 33.52
CA ASP A 411 -10.88 -0.28 32.93
C ASP A 411 -11.37 -0.46 31.49
N THR A 412 -12.35 0.35 31.09
CA THR A 412 -12.89 0.35 29.73
C THR A 412 -12.09 1.32 28.87
N TYR A 413 -11.57 0.83 27.76
CA TYR A 413 -10.89 1.59 26.73
C TYR A 413 -11.65 1.49 25.41
N TYR A 414 -11.39 2.45 24.53
CA TYR A 414 -11.77 2.42 23.13
C TYR A 414 -10.50 2.39 22.28
N ARG A 415 -10.30 1.34 21.51
CA ARG A 415 -9.11 1.09 20.69
C ARG A 415 -9.47 0.91 19.23
N GLY A 416 -8.64 1.40 18.32
CA GLY A 416 -8.91 1.20 16.90
C GLY A 416 -8.04 2.02 15.97
N SER A 417 -8.59 2.35 14.81
CA SER A 417 -7.89 2.99 13.72
C SER A 417 -8.27 4.47 13.59
N ALA A 418 -7.27 5.33 13.42
CA ALA A 418 -7.42 6.75 13.12
C ALA A 418 -6.97 7.06 11.69
N ARG A 419 -7.69 7.96 11.01
CA ARG A 419 -7.37 8.45 9.66
C ARG A 419 -7.53 9.96 9.61
N GLY A 420 -6.46 10.67 9.22
CA GLY A 420 -6.44 12.11 9.00
C GLY A 420 -6.79 12.44 7.54
N TYR A 421 -7.47 13.55 7.32
CA TYR A 421 -7.83 14.02 5.98
C TYR A 421 -6.85 15.11 5.52
N SER A 422 -5.83 14.73 4.77
CA SER A 422 -4.75 15.63 4.34
C SER A 422 -5.23 16.80 3.46
N LYS A 423 -6.27 16.60 2.65
CA LYS A 423 -6.85 17.67 1.79
C LYS A 423 -7.53 18.79 2.59
N SER A 424 -7.70 18.64 3.91
CA SER A 424 -8.19 19.71 4.80
C SER A 424 -7.07 20.59 5.37
N GLY A 425 -5.82 20.35 5.00
CA GLY A 425 -4.65 21.07 5.53
C GLY A 425 -4.09 20.48 6.83
N ILE A 426 -4.56 19.31 7.25
CA ILE A 426 -3.99 18.59 8.39
C ILE A 426 -2.73 17.84 7.91
N GLU A 427 -1.56 18.28 8.35
CA GLU A 427 -0.29 17.62 8.04
C GLU A 427 -0.06 16.37 8.91
N ASN A 428 -0.35 16.47 10.21
CA ASN A 428 -0.13 15.40 11.18
C ASN A 428 -1.31 15.28 12.15
N PHE A 429 -2.25 14.39 11.85
CA PHE A 429 -3.41 14.15 12.71
C PHE A 429 -3.04 13.38 13.99
N LYS A 430 -1.98 12.56 13.94
CA LYS A 430 -1.48 11.84 15.11
C LYS A 430 -1.04 12.80 16.22
N ASP A 431 -0.26 13.83 15.87
CA ASP A 431 0.18 14.85 16.84
C ASP A 431 -1.00 15.60 17.44
N ILE A 432 -2.03 15.93 16.66
CA ILE A 432 -3.25 16.59 17.16
C ILE A 432 -3.90 15.70 18.23
N CYS A 433 -4.03 14.41 18.00
CA CYS A 433 -4.58 13.48 18.97
C CYS A 433 -3.70 13.37 20.23
N GLN A 434 -2.38 13.22 20.08
CA GLN A 434 -1.43 13.10 21.18
C GLN A 434 -1.38 14.37 22.05
N ASN A 435 -1.45 15.56 21.44
CA ASN A 435 -1.42 16.84 22.13
C ASN A 435 -2.66 17.09 23.02
N THR A 436 -3.72 16.29 22.89
CA THR A 436 -4.83 16.30 23.85
C THR A 436 -4.40 15.82 25.24
N GLY A 437 -3.33 15.02 25.35
CA GLY A 437 -2.87 14.38 26.58
C GLY A 437 -3.80 13.30 27.13
N LEU A 438 -4.81 12.85 26.34
CA LEU A 438 -5.85 11.91 26.75
C LEU A 438 -5.74 10.53 26.09
N VAL A 439 -4.77 10.36 25.19
CA VAL A 439 -4.52 9.08 24.51
C VAL A 439 -3.53 8.23 25.30
N GLU A 440 -3.80 6.94 25.40
CA GLU A 440 -2.89 5.95 26.01
C GLU A 440 -1.68 5.71 25.09
N TYR A 441 -1.97 5.50 23.81
CA TYR A 441 -0.99 5.43 22.74
C TYR A 441 -1.58 5.92 21.42
N ALA A 442 -0.69 6.36 20.52
CA ALA A 442 -0.99 6.63 19.11
C ALA A 442 0.23 6.19 18.28
N GLU A 443 0.11 5.06 17.57
CA GLU A 443 1.22 4.39 16.89
C GLU A 443 0.93 4.19 15.39
N GLY A 444 1.90 4.51 14.55
CA GLY A 444 1.79 4.44 13.09
C GLY A 444 2.13 5.77 12.42
N HIS A 445 1.68 5.94 11.17
CA HIS A 445 1.97 7.12 10.37
C HIS A 445 1.18 8.37 10.80
N GLN A 446 1.61 9.55 10.37
CA GLN A 446 1.02 10.86 10.74
C GLN A 446 -0.49 10.95 10.53
N ASN A 447 -1.03 10.35 9.47
CA ASN A 447 -2.46 10.39 9.11
C ASN A 447 -3.12 9.00 9.04
N ALA A 448 -2.42 7.92 9.46
CA ALA A 448 -2.96 6.56 9.53
C ALA A 448 -2.29 5.80 10.68
N PHE A 449 -2.99 5.67 11.81
CA PHE A 449 -2.39 5.12 13.03
C PHE A 449 -3.42 4.37 13.89
N GLY A 450 -2.91 3.52 14.77
CA GLY A 450 -3.66 2.91 15.86
C GLY A 450 -3.73 3.86 17.06
N ILE A 451 -4.85 3.85 17.78
CA ILE A 451 -5.07 4.74 18.93
C ILE A 451 -5.84 4.03 20.04
N SER A 452 -5.55 4.39 21.30
CA SER A 452 -6.27 3.93 22.48
C SER A 452 -6.64 5.12 23.37
N ILE A 453 -7.91 5.19 23.78
CA ILE A 453 -8.44 6.25 24.64
C ILE A 453 -9.28 5.61 25.73
N LYS A 454 -9.10 6.03 26.99
CA LYS A 454 -9.91 5.55 28.10
C LYS A 454 -11.34 6.12 27.97
N LYS A 455 -12.35 5.29 28.25
CA LYS A 455 -13.77 5.67 28.11
C LYS A 455 -14.12 7.00 28.77
N GLU A 456 -13.62 7.25 29.97
CA GLU A 456 -13.88 8.46 30.74
C GLU A 456 -13.35 9.75 30.10
N TYR A 457 -12.44 9.65 29.11
CA TYR A 457 -11.84 10.77 28.42
C TYR A 457 -12.44 11.08 27.05
N ILE A 458 -13.35 10.24 26.54
CA ILE A 458 -13.89 10.38 25.17
C ILE A 458 -14.56 11.76 24.95
N ASP A 459 -15.44 12.17 25.85
CA ASP A 459 -16.17 13.44 25.69
C ASP A 459 -15.18 14.63 25.68
N LYS A 460 -14.20 14.60 26.59
CA LYS A 460 -13.17 15.63 26.65
C LYS A 460 -12.24 15.63 25.45
N PHE A 461 -11.94 14.45 24.93
CA PHE A 461 -11.15 14.29 23.70
C PHE A 461 -11.87 14.89 22.49
N ILE A 462 -13.19 14.70 22.36
CA ILE A 462 -14.02 15.32 21.32
C ILE A 462 -13.94 16.84 21.41
N GLU A 463 -14.15 17.42 22.60
CA GLU A 463 -14.06 18.88 22.81
C GLU A 463 -12.69 19.44 22.39
N LEU A 464 -11.59 18.78 22.83
CA LEU A 464 -10.24 19.27 22.54
C LEU A 464 -9.87 19.14 21.06
N THR A 465 -10.31 18.07 20.39
CA THR A 465 -10.08 17.91 18.94
C THR A 465 -10.92 18.89 18.13
N ASP A 466 -12.16 19.17 18.52
CA ASP A 466 -12.99 20.20 17.89
C ASP A 466 -12.38 21.60 18.03
N GLU A 467 -11.84 21.95 19.21
CA GLU A 467 -11.15 23.23 19.40
C GLU A 467 -9.84 23.30 18.60
N ALA A 468 -9.04 22.23 18.60
CA ALA A 468 -7.79 22.19 17.83
C ALA A 468 -8.04 22.33 16.31
N LEU A 469 -9.18 21.87 15.83
CA LEU A 469 -9.57 21.88 14.42
C LEU A 469 -10.66 22.90 14.08
N LYS A 470 -10.94 23.88 14.95
CA LYS A 470 -12.01 24.87 14.75
C LYS A 470 -11.92 25.59 13.41
N ASP A 471 -10.70 25.90 12.98
CA ASP A 471 -10.41 26.61 11.72
C ASP A 471 -10.32 25.68 10.51
N LEU A 472 -10.58 24.37 10.71
CA LEU A 472 -10.55 23.39 9.62
C LEU A 472 -11.58 23.75 8.55
N GLN A 473 -11.11 23.93 7.33
CA GLN A 473 -11.97 24.25 6.19
C GLN A 473 -12.71 23.00 5.72
N SER A 474 -14.01 23.13 5.44
CA SER A 474 -14.84 22.05 4.93
C SER A 474 -14.72 21.85 3.42
N GLU A 475 -14.10 22.79 2.70
CA GLU A 475 -13.88 22.68 1.26
C GLU A 475 -12.48 22.14 0.97
N PRO A 476 -12.34 21.18 0.06
CA PRO A 476 -11.03 20.63 -0.28
C PRO A 476 -10.11 21.71 -0.88
N LEU A 477 -8.88 21.74 -0.39
CA LEU A 477 -7.80 22.54 -0.95
C LEU A 477 -6.92 21.65 -1.81
N TYR A 478 -6.85 21.95 -3.09
CA TYR A 478 -5.99 21.23 -4.03
C TYR A 478 -4.60 21.87 -4.11
N TYR A 479 -3.56 21.07 -3.90
CA TYR A 479 -2.20 21.50 -4.18
C TYR A 479 -1.83 21.08 -5.59
N VAL A 480 -1.63 22.07 -6.48
CA VAL A 480 -1.33 21.83 -7.89
C VAL A 480 0.14 22.09 -8.20
N ASP A 481 0.68 21.27 -9.08
CA ASP A 481 2.09 21.36 -9.49
C ASP A 481 2.35 22.48 -10.49
N TYR A 482 1.38 22.72 -11.38
CA TYR A 482 1.50 23.66 -12.47
C TYR A 482 0.14 24.24 -12.83
N ILE A 483 0.14 25.51 -13.27
CA ILE A 483 -1.07 26.20 -13.76
C ILE A 483 -0.86 26.56 -15.23
N PHE A 484 -1.71 26.04 -16.09
CA PHE A 484 -1.80 26.40 -17.51
C PHE A 484 -2.93 27.40 -17.72
N LYS A 485 -2.73 28.34 -18.64
CA LYS A 485 -3.88 29.05 -19.23
C LYS A 485 -4.50 28.16 -20.31
N GLY A 486 -5.82 28.22 -20.47
CA GLY A 486 -6.51 27.35 -21.40
C GLY A 486 -5.99 27.38 -22.85
N VAL A 487 -5.39 28.50 -23.25
CA VAL A 487 -4.79 28.68 -24.60
C VAL A 487 -3.37 28.08 -24.70
N ASP A 488 -2.69 27.84 -23.58
CA ASP A 488 -1.29 27.40 -23.52
C ASP A 488 -1.13 25.89 -23.39
N VAL A 489 -2.24 25.17 -23.25
CA VAL A 489 -2.22 23.71 -23.09
C VAL A 489 -2.00 23.05 -24.45
N THR A 490 -0.87 22.33 -24.57
CA THR A 490 -0.53 21.61 -25.81
C THR A 490 -0.58 20.11 -25.64
N PRO A 491 -0.87 19.35 -26.70
CA PRO A 491 -0.83 17.88 -26.67
C PRO A 491 0.50 17.32 -26.16
N GLU A 492 1.60 17.90 -26.61
CA GLU A 492 2.96 17.48 -26.29
C GLU A 492 3.21 17.62 -24.78
N THR A 493 2.87 18.77 -24.19
CA THR A 493 3.06 19.02 -22.75
C THR A 493 2.25 18.02 -21.89
N ILE A 494 1.01 17.72 -22.29
CA ILE A 494 0.19 16.74 -21.57
C ILE A 494 0.78 15.33 -21.65
N LEU A 495 1.25 14.92 -22.84
CA LEU A 495 1.88 13.62 -23.02
C LEU A 495 3.22 13.52 -22.28
N ASP A 496 4.01 14.59 -22.29
CA ASP A 496 5.27 14.65 -21.55
C ASP A 496 5.06 14.47 -20.05
N ILE A 497 4.06 15.15 -19.47
CA ILE A 497 3.70 14.96 -18.06
C ILE A 497 3.16 13.55 -17.82
N ALA A 498 2.33 13.02 -18.74
CA ALA A 498 1.78 11.67 -18.63
C ALA A 498 2.85 10.57 -18.66
N ASN A 499 4.00 10.80 -19.29
CA ASN A 499 5.15 9.88 -19.27
C ASN A 499 5.74 9.68 -17.85
N LEU A 500 5.45 10.60 -16.91
CA LEU A 500 5.82 10.43 -15.51
C LEU A 500 4.90 9.45 -14.75
N ASN A 501 3.80 8.97 -15.36
CA ASN A 501 2.85 8.08 -14.67
C ASN A 501 3.47 6.72 -14.28
N ASP A 502 4.64 6.39 -14.80
CA ASP A 502 5.37 5.16 -14.45
C ASP A 502 6.16 5.25 -13.15
N ILE A 503 6.32 6.46 -12.58
CA ILE A 503 7.14 6.70 -11.40
C ILE A 503 6.34 7.20 -10.20
N TRP A 504 5.01 7.30 -10.32
CA TRP A 504 4.16 7.72 -9.21
C TRP A 504 3.90 6.58 -8.23
N GLY A 505 3.88 6.89 -6.96
CA GLY A 505 3.65 5.97 -5.86
C GLY A 505 3.96 6.62 -4.52
N GLN A 506 4.43 5.87 -3.55
CA GLN A 506 4.72 6.39 -2.22
C GLN A 506 5.76 7.52 -2.27
N ASP A 507 5.45 8.66 -1.64
CA ASP A 507 6.21 9.91 -1.60
C ASP A 507 6.43 10.60 -2.95
N MET A 508 5.97 9.98 -4.01
CA MET A 508 5.97 10.50 -5.38
C MET A 508 4.52 10.54 -5.89
N ASP A 509 3.72 11.42 -5.30
CA ASP A 509 2.31 11.59 -5.65
C ASP A 509 2.11 11.94 -7.11
N GLU A 510 1.00 11.47 -7.70
CA GLU A 510 0.59 11.86 -9.04
C GLU A 510 0.50 13.37 -9.16
N SER A 511 0.95 13.90 -10.31
CA SER A 511 0.88 15.34 -10.56
C SER A 511 -0.56 15.81 -10.75
N LEU A 512 -0.90 16.92 -10.10
CA LEU A 512 -2.12 17.67 -10.37
C LEU A 512 -1.79 18.96 -11.10
N VAL A 513 -2.48 19.21 -12.20
CA VAL A 513 -2.37 20.47 -12.94
C VAL A 513 -3.70 21.23 -12.88
N CYS A 514 -3.62 22.55 -12.91
CA CYS A 514 -4.78 23.41 -13.09
C CYS A 514 -4.76 24.00 -14.49
N VAL A 515 -5.89 23.96 -15.18
CA VAL A 515 -6.10 24.66 -16.46
C VAL A 515 -7.11 25.77 -16.20
N GLU A 516 -6.65 27.02 -16.21
CA GLU A 516 -7.47 28.20 -15.97
C GLU A 516 -8.01 28.81 -17.27
N ASN A 517 -9.20 29.38 -17.17
CA ASN A 517 -9.83 30.14 -18.26
C ASN A 517 -10.02 29.30 -19.54
N LEU A 518 -10.35 28.01 -19.40
CA LEU A 518 -10.62 27.15 -20.54
C LEU A 518 -11.99 27.46 -21.13
N LYS A 519 -12.01 27.98 -22.35
CA LYS A 519 -13.26 28.26 -23.06
C LYS A 519 -13.73 27.05 -23.85
N VAL A 520 -14.96 26.62 -23.56
CA VAL A 520 -15.61 25.49 -24.22
C VAL A 520 -17.02 25.85 -24.68
N THR A 521 -17.42 25.29 -25.82
CA THR A 521 -18.78 25.43 -26.39
C THR A 521 -19.50 24.09 -26.25
N LYS A 522 -20.81 24.07 -26.51
CA LYS A 522 -21.59 22.84 -26.53
C LYS A 522 -21.05 21.77 -27.48
N ASP A 523 -20.41 22.18 -28.57
CA ASP A 523 -19.83 21.27 -29.56
C ASP A 523 -18.58 20.53 -29.04
N ASN A 524 -17.96 21.03 -27.95
CA ASN A 524 -16.85 20.38 -27.27
C ASN A 524 -17.30 19.33 -26.28
N LEU A 525 -18.58 19.32 -25.87
CA LEU A 525 -19.09 18.53 -24.76
C LEU A 525 -19.76 17.25 -25.25
N THR A 526 -19.50 16.14 -24.59
CA THR A 526 -20.14 14.85 -24.82
C THR A 526 -20.39 14.13 -23.50
N LEU A 527 -21.60 13.58 -23.29
CA LEU A 527 -21.87 12.66 -22.21
C LEU A 527 -21.82 11.22 -22.73
N MET A 528 -20.82 10.47 -22.29
CA MET A 528 -20.64 9.05 -22.65
C MET A 528 -21.33 8.15 -21.62
N SER A 529 -21.86 7.01 -22.09
CA SER A 529 -22.46 5.95 -21.25
C SER A 529 -23.52 6.48 -20.25
N PRO A 530 -24.50 7.28 -20.66
CA PRO A 530 -25.42 7.98 -19.74
C PRO A 530 -26.19 7.03 -18.81
N ASP A 531 -26.50 5.80 -19.27
CA ASP A 531 -27.36 4.86 -18.55
C ASP A 531 -26.60 3.97 -17.54
N LYS A 532 -25.26 3.87 -17.65
CA LYS A 532 -24.48 2.94 -16.81
C LYS A 532 -23.49 3.66 -15.91
N LYS A 533 -22.55 4.36 -16.50
CA LYS A 533 -21.50 5.14 -15.82
C LYS A 533 -21.31 6.44 -16.58
N PRO A 534 -22.16 7.43 -16.35
CA PRO A 534 -22.08 8.69 -17.07
C PRO A 534 -20.70 9.30 -16.93
N THR A 535 -20.11 9.70 -18.05
CA THR A 535 -18.77 10.26 -18.11
C THR A 535 -18.81 11.52 -19.00
N LEU A 536 -18.50 12.65 -18.40
CA LEU A 536 -18.37 13.91 -19.13
C LEU A 536 -17.04 13.91 -19.88
N LYS A 537 -17.10 14.23 -21.16
CA LYS A 537 -15.93 14.43 -22.01
C LYS A 537 -15.98 15.81 -22.64
N ILE A 538 -14.88 16.55 -22.51
CA ILE A 538 -14.64 17.81 -23.22
C ILE A 538 -13.51 17.54 -24.21
N THR A 539 -13.72 17.86 -25.51
CA THR A 539 -12.71 17.65 -26.53
C THR A 539 -12.37 19.00 -27.20
N LEU A 540 -11.12 19.39 -27.12
CA LEU A 540 -10.63 20.61 -27.71
C LEU A 540 -10.29 20.41 -29.19
N PRO A 541 -10.23 21.49 -30.00
CA PRO A 541 -9.81 21.44 -31.42
C PRO A 541 -8.40 20.86 -31.63
N ASN A 542 -7.48 21.03 -30.65
CA ASN A 542 -6.13 20.46 -30.66
C ASN A 542 -6.09 18.98 -30.20
N LYS A 543 -7.26 18.32 -30.09
CA LYS A 543 -7.44 16.90 -29.73
C LYS A 543 -7.12 16.55 -28.26
N ILE A 544 -6.88 17.49 -27.38
CA ILE A 544 -6.83 17.24 -25.95
C ILE A 544 -8.25 16.94 -25.46
N SER A 545 -8.39 15.86 -24.66
CA SER A 545 -9.64 15.50 -24.02
C SER A 545 -9.56 15.69 -22.52
N PHE A 546 -10.61 16.24 -21.92
CA PHE A 546 -10.80 16.26 -20.46
C PHE A 546 -11.91 15.28 -20.11
N ILE A 547 -11.66 14.39 -19.17
CA ILE A 547 -12.56 13.27 -18.83
C ILE A 547 -12.94 13.33 -17.35
N LYS A 548 -14.23 13.39 -17.05
CA LYS A 548 -14.75 13.29 -15.68
C LYS A 548 -15.65 12.07 -15.56
N PHE A 549 -15.19 11.07 -14.82
CA PHE A 549 -15.97 9.88 -14.51
C PHE A 549 -17.01 10.18 -13.43
N GLY A 550 -18.13 9.45 -13.45
CA GLY A 550 -19.19 9.58 -12.45
C GLY A 550 -19.98 10.90 -12.53
N SER A 551 -19.99 11.54 -13.69
CA SER A 551 -20.83 12.72 -13.95
C SER A 551 -22.31 12.34 -14.04
N SER A 552 -23.20 13.32 -13.84
CA SER A 552 -24.64 13.12 -14.04
C SER A 552 -25.14 13.80 -15.32
N GLN A 553 -26.32 13.38 -15.77
CA GLN A 553 -27.04 14.06 -16.85
C GLN A 553 -27.31 15.53 -16.50
N GLU A 554 -27.71 15.80 -15.26
CA GLU A 554 -27.95 17.15 -14.75
C GLU A 554 -26.68 18.03 -14.81
N GLU A 555 -25.53 17.46 -14.43
CA GLU A 555 -24.23 18.14 -14.51
C GLU A 555 -23.87 18.50 -15.95
N TYR A 556 -24.08 17.57 -16.88
CA TYR A 556 -23.87 17.80 -18.31
C TYR A 556 -24.78 18.92 -18.85
N GLU A 557 -26.06 18.89 -18.50
CA GLU A 557 -27.04 19.89 -18.95
C GLU A 557 -26.71 21.30 -18.42
N LYS A 558 -26.20 21.41 -17.20
CA LYS A 558 -25.72 22.69 -16.64
C LYS A 558 -24.55 23.33 -17.42
N LEU A 559 -23.78 22.50 -18.10
CA LEU A 559 -22.65 22.98 -18.93
C LEU A 559 -23.08 23.33 -20.37
N LEU A 560 -24.29 22.97 -20.78
CA LEU A 560 -24.78 23.35 -22.12
C LEU A 560 -25.15 24.83 -22.15
N SER A 561 -24.52 25.56 -23.08
CA SER A 561 -24.77 26.99 -23.32
C SER A 561 -24.79 27.26 -24.80
N ASP A 562 -25.60 28.22 -25.24
CA ASP A 562 -25.65 28.65 -26.63
C ASP A 562 -24.38 29.43 -27.09
N GLY A 563 -23.62 29.94 -26.13
CA GLY A 563 -22.31 30.56 -26.36
C GLY A 563 -21.15 29.70 -25.88
N TYR A 564 -20.26 30.28 -25.12
CA TYR A 564 -19.19 29.53 -24.42
C TYR A 564 -19.35 29.63 -22.92
N ILE A 565 -18.81 28.61 -22.25
CA ILE A 565 -18.54 28.63 -20.81
C ILE A 565 -17.02 28.68 -20.59
N GLU A 566 -16.62 29.30 -19.50
CA GLU A 566 -15.23 29.42 -19.10
C GLU A 566 -15.04 28.61 -17.80
N LEU A 567 -14.07 27.71 -17.84
CA LEU A 567 -13.84 26.73 -16.78
C LEU A 567 -12.44 26.88 -16.21
N ASN A 568 -12.32 26.72 -14.90
CA ASN A 568 -11.07 26.27 -14.27
C ASN A 568 -11.19 24.77 -13.99
N ILE A 569 -10.20 24.00 -14.40
CA ILE A 569 -10.20 22.54 -14.25
C ILE A 569 -8.94 22.10 -13.53
N ILE A 570 -9.08 21.26 -12.50
CA ILE A 570 -7.98 20.55 -11.87
C ILE A 570 -8.03 19.09 -12.29
N GLY A 571 -6.90 18.54 -12.67
CA GLY A 571 -6.83 17.15 -13.10
C GLY A 571 -5.43 16.59 -13.26
N LYS A 572 -5.38 15.32 -13.64
CA LYS A 572 -4.16 14.54 -13.86
C LYS A 572 -3.92 14.36 -15.35
N CYS A 573 -2.70 14.64 -15.80
CA CYS A 573 -2.31 14.36 -17.18
C CYS A 573 -2.21 12.85 -17.42
N ASN A 574 -2.76 12.40 -18.56
CA ASN A 574 -2.79 11.00 -18.93
C ASN A 574 -2.64 10.83 -20.44
N ALA A 575 -2.15 9.68 -20.87
CA ALA A 575 -2.08 9.26 -22.26
C ALA A 575 -3.10 8.12 -22.47
N ASN A 576 -4.12 8.38 -23.31
CA ASN A 576 -5.08 7.32 -23.65
C ASN A 576 -4.60 6.59 -24.89
N GLU A 577 -4.28 5.31 -24.73
CA GLU A 577 -3.90 4.44 -25.83
C GLU A 577 -5.10 3.59 -26.28
N TRP A 578 -5.46 3.73 -27.57
CA TRP A 578 -6.51 2.94 -28.18
C TRP A 578 -6.14 2.54 -29.59
N MET A 579 -6.10 1.23 -29.87
CA MET A 579 -5.72 0.68 -31.17
C MET A 579 -4.38 1.23 -31.72
N GLY A 580 -3.39 1.39 -30.82
CA GLY A 580 -2.07 1.93 -31.17
C GLY A 580 -2.02 3.46 -31.34
N ASN A 581 -3.14 4.17 -31.17
CA ASN A 581 -3.15 5.63 -31.18
C ASN A 581 -3.09 6.18 -29.76
N ILE A 582 -2.12 7.04 -29.50
CA ILE A 582 -1.95 7.71 -28.21
C ILE A 582 -2.56 9.11 -28.31
N THR A 583 -3.48 9.43 -27.41
CA THR A 583 -4.14 10.74 -27.36
C THR A 583 -3.97 11.38 -25.99
N PRO A 584 -3.64 12.70 -25.92
CA PRO A 584 -3.51 13.40 -24.66
C PRO A 584 -4.86 13.58 -23.99
N GLN A 585 -4.91 13.33 -22.70
CA GLN A 585 -6.10 13.60 -21.89
C GLN A 585 -5.74 14.12 -20.50
N ILE A 586 -6.68 14.86 -19.90
CA ILE A 586 -6.65 15.25 -18.49
C ILE A 586 -7.83 14.59 -17.82
N LEU A 587 -7.57 13.77 -16.79
CA LEU A 587 -8.58 13.18 -15.94
C LEU A 587 -8.99 14.22 -14.89
N ILE A 588 -10.23 14.71 -14.99
CA ILE A 588 -10.75 15.79 -14.14
C ILE A 588 -10.98 15.27 -12.73
N GLU A 589 -10.32 15.90 -11.75
CA GLU A 589 -10.60 15.72 -10.32
C GLU A 589 -11.72 16.66 -9.85
N ASP A 590 -11.63 17.93 -10.26
CA ASP A 590 -12.61 18.95 -9.91
C ASP A 590 -12.62 20.08 -10.97
N TYR A 591 -13.72 20.85 -11.03
CA TYR A 591 -13.81 22.02 -11.91
C TYR A 591 -14.80 23.05 -11.35
N GLU A 592 -14.65 24.30 -11.82
CA GLU A 592 -15.62 25.37 -11.57
C GLU A 592 -15.94 26.14 -12.84
N VAL A 593 -17.18 26.62 -12.96
CA VAL A 593 -17.60 27.53 -14.00
C VAL A 593 -17.36 28.95 -13.53
N ILE A 594 -16.42 29.67 -14.18
CA ILE A 594 -16.04 31.03 -13.78
C ILE A 594 -16.70 32.12 -14.66
N GLY A 595 -17.18 31.71 -15.80
CA GLY A 595 -17.85 32.64 -16.72
C GLY A 595 -18.77 31.95 -17.73
N GLN A 596 -19.75 32.68 -18.24
CA GLN A 596 -20.64 32.24 -19.30
C GLN A 596 -20.96 33.43 -20.22
N SER A 597 -20.87 33.23 -21.53
CA SER A 597 -21.27 34.21 -22.50
C SER A 597 -22.29 33.64 -23.49
N LYS A 598 -23.26 34.46 -23.86
CA LYS A 598 -24.26 34.09 -24.90
C LYS A 598 -23.75 34.28 -26.33
N TYR A 599 -22.57 34.86 -26.51
CA TYR A 599 -22.01 35.18 -27.83
C TYR A 599 -20.67 34.49 -28.02
N ASN A 600 -20.51 33.83 -29.17
CA ASN A 600 -19.20 33.37 -29.66
C ASN A 600 -18.51 34.54 -30.39
N PHE A 601 -17.41 35.03 -29.83
CA PHE A 601 -16.56 36.00 -30.52
C PHE A 601 -15.31 35.33 -31.06
#